data_9d916726137648e3cdee8db5b0118c2c
#
_entry.id   9d916726137648e3cdee8db5b0118c2c
#
_cell.length_a   1.000
_cell.length_b   1.000
_cell.length_c   1.000
_cell.angle_alpha   90.00
_cell.angle_beta   90.00
_cell.angle_gamma   90.00
#
_symmetry.space_group_name_H-M   'P 1'
#
loop_
_entity.id
_entity.type
_entity.pdbx_description
1 polymer ?
#
loop_
_entity_poly.entity_id
_entity_poly.type
_entity_poly.pdbx_seq_one_letter_code
_entity_poly.pdbx_strand_id
1 'polypeptide(L)'
;MGINIRDFDWSRISHIAEHGIEDYEVEYVILFDKEFVLRGRNETYCVFGVTENGRYLFVVLAIKNGDVAKIITARDMTKKERQYYSSRR
;
A
#
# COMPACT_ATOMS: atom_id res chain seq x y z
N MET A 1 2.29 1.20 -14.03
CA MET A 1 2.33 -0.25 -14.04
C MET A 1 1.57 -0.82 -12.86
N GLY A 2 0.68 -1.74 -13.15
CA GLY A 2 -0.15 -2.31 -12.11
C GLY A 2 0.36 -3.63 -11.60
N ILE A 3 -0.02 -3.95 -10.39
CA ILE A 3 0.13 -5.29 -9.85
C ILE A 3 -1.27 -5.85 -9.70
N ASN A 4 -1.42 -7.14 -10.00
CA ASN A 4 -2.71 -7.80 -9.89
C ASN A 4 -2.72 -8.62 -8.63
N ILE A 5 -3.46 -8.17 -7.65
CA ILE A 5 -3.53 -8.82 -6.35
C ILE A 5 -4.88 -9.52 -6.21
N ARG A 6 -4.85 -10.80 -5.91
CA ARG A 6 -6.04 -11.60 -5.72
C ARG A 6 -6.34 -11.83 -4.24
N ASP A 7 -5.31 -11.81 -3.40
CA ASP A 7 -5.47 -12.12 -1.99
C ASP A 7 -4.43 -11.37 -1.18
N PHE A 8 -4.65 -11.29 0.12
CA PHE A 8 -3.77 -10.56 1.04
C PHE A 8 -3.28 -11.48 2.13
N ASP A 9 -2.02 -11.31 2.51
CA ASP A 9 -1.42 -12.03 3.61
C ASP A 9 -1.05 -11.03 4.69
N TRP A 10 -1.75 -11.08 5.79
CA TRP A 10 -1.57 -10.16 6.93
C TRP A 10 -0.75 -10.77 8.05
N SER A 11 -0.15 -11.95 7.83
CA SER A 11 0.50 -12.71 8.91
C SER A 11 1.70 -11.98 9.51
N ARG A 12 2.34 -11.12 8.73
CA ARG A 12 3.55 -10.45 9.20
C ARG A 12 3.27 -9.19 10.01
N ILE A 13 2.20 -8.51 9.69
CA ILE A 13 2.01 -7.18 10.22
C ILE A 13 1.24 -7.18 11.52
N SER A 14 1.64 -6.31 12.42
CA SER A 14 0.93 -6.13 13.68
C SER A 14 0.88 -4.67 14.10
N HIS A 15 1.33 -3.76 13.23
CA HIS A 15 1.54 -2.37 13.64
C HIS A 15 0.55 -1.37 13.08
N ILE A 16 -0.21 -1.72 12.06
CA ILE A 16 -1.05 -0.70 11.42
C ILE A 16 -2.12 -0.16 12.36
N ALA A 17 -2.60 -0.99 13.26
CA ALA A 17 -3.60 -0.55 14.24
C ALA A 17 -3.04 0.53 15.17
N GLU A 18 -1.73 0.50 15.43
CA GLU A 18 -1.09 1.51 16.26
C GLU A 18 -1.09 2.89 15.59
N HIS A 19 -1.16 2.90 14.28
CA HIS A 19 -1.24 4.14 13.51
C HIS A 19 -2.66 4.52 13.16
N GLY A 20 -3.65 3.81 13.71
CA GLY A 20 -5.04 4.08 13.42
C GLY A 20 -5.46 3.70 12.03
N ILE A 21 -4.76 2.79 11.38
CA ILE A 21 -5.07 2.34 10.03
C ILE A 21 -5.78 0.99 10.11
N GLU A 22 -6.88 0.86 9.40
CA GLU A 22 -7.62 -0.39 9.33
C GLU A 22 -7.14 -1.19 8.12
N ASP A 23 -7.20 -2.51 8.22
CA ASP A 23 -6.75 -3.35 7.11
C ASP A 23 -7.58 -3.13 5.85
N TYR A 24 -8.88 -2.84 5.97
CA TYR A 24 -9.68 -2.56 4.77
C TYR A 24 -9.22 -1.29 4.05
N GLU A 25 -8.63 -0.33 4.77
CA GLU A 25 -8.10 0.87 4.14
C GLU A 25 -6.91 0.54 3.25
N VAL A 26 -6.03 -0.34 3.74
CA VAL A 26 -4.87 -0.77 2.97
C VAL A 26 -5.31 -1.56 1.75
N GLU A 27 -6.26 -2.47 1.94
CA GLU A 27 -6.75 -3.28 0.84
C GLU A 27 -7.42 -2.43 -0.22
N TYR A 28 -8.16 -1.40 0.20
CA TYR A 28 -8.77 -0.48 -0.76
C TYR A 28 -7.72 0.19 -1.64
N VAL A 29 -6.64 0.68 -1.03
CA VAL A 29 -5.58 1.34 -1.79
C VAL A 29 -4.97 0.38 -2.81
N ILE A 30 -4.68 -0.84 -2.38
CA ILE A 30 -4.04 -1.82 -3.28
C ILE A 30 -4.98 -2.23 -4.41
N LEU A 31 -6.27 -2.35 -4.13
CA LEU A 31 -7.23 -2.81 -5.14
C LEU A 31 -7.68 -1.68 -6.07
N PHE A 32 -7.82 -0.47 -5.56
CA PHE A 32 -8.51 0.58 -6.30
C PHE A 32 -7.67 1.82 -6.58
N ASP A 33 -6.54 2.02 -5.90
CA ASP A 33 -5.71 3.19 -6.15
C ASP A 33 -4.23 2.79 -6.18
N LYS A 34 -3.90 1.88 -7.08
CA LYS A 34 -2.55 1.33 -7.21
C LYS A 34 -1.81 1.87 -8.41
N GLU A 35 -2.14 3.09 -8.82
CA GLU A 35 -1.49 3.67 -9.99
C GLU A 35 -0.06 4.10 -9.72
N PHE A 36 0.24 4.42 -8.48
CA PHE A 36 1.57 4.87 -8.12
C PHE A 36 2.25 3.79 -7.29
N VAL A 37 3.03 2.95 -7.97
CA VAL A 37 3.72 1.82 -7.36
C VAL A 37 5.19 1.93 -7.70
N LEU A 38 6.05 1.88 -6.69
CA LEU A 38 7.49 1.84 -6.87
C LEU A 38 8.00 0.46 -6.50
N ARG A 39 8.84 -0.09 -7.35
CA ARG A 39 9.40 -1.42 -7.11
C ARG A 39 10.61 -1.32 -6.21
N GLY A 40 10.66 -2.14 -5.17
CA GLY A 40 11.80 -2.27 -4.30
C GLY A 40 12.59 -3.52 -4.60
N ARG A 41 13.34 -3.98 -3.60
CA ARG A 41 14.16 -5.19 -3.72
C ARG A 41 13.32 -6.42 -3.36
N ASN A 42 13.73 -7.58 -3.87
CA ASN A 42 13.19 -8.88 -3.47
C ASN A 42 11.67 -8.93 -3.61
N GLU A 43 11.18 -8.42 -4.74
CA GLU A 43 9.75 -8.43 -5.06
C GLU A 43 8.91 -7.66 -4.05
N THR A 44 9.52 -6.64 -3.44
CA THR A 44 8.75 -5.71 -2.62
C THR A 44 8.31 -4.52 -3.46
N TYR A 45 7.22 -3.92 -3.03
CA TYR A 45 6.63 -2.77 -3.73
C TYR A 45 6.16 -1.77 -2.70
N CYS A 46 6.30 -0.49 -3.05
CA CYS A 46 5.76 0.62 -2.26
C CYS A 46 4.60 1.19 -3.02
N VAL A 47 3.43 1.18 -2.41
CA VAL A 47 2.20 1.67 -3.04
C VAL A 47 1.79 2.95 -2.33
N PHE A 48 1.59 4.01 -3.12
CA PHE A 48 1.08 5.28 -2.61
C PHE A 48 -0.34 5.41 -3.10
N GLY A 49 -1.27 5.65 -2.21
CA GLY A 49 -2.65 5.77 -2.64
C GLY A 49 -3.51 6.45 -1.60
N VAL A 50 -4.75 6.73 -2.00
CA VAL A 50 -5.72 7.43 -1.18
C VAL A 50 -6.88 6.50 -0.92
N THR A 51 -7.31 6.39 0.34
CA THR A 51 -8.44 5.55 0.70
C THR A 51 -9.73 6.19 0.22
N GLU A 52 -10.81 5.42 0.33
CA GLU A 52 -12.12 5.90 -0.10
C GLU A 52 -12.52 7.19 0.63
N ASN A 53 -12.15 7.29 1.89
CA ASN A 53 -12.50 8.48 2.70
C ASN A 53 -11.40 9.54 2.70
N GLY A 54 -10.44 9.45 1.77
CA GLY A 54 -9.49 10.54 1.56
C GLY A 54 -8.22 10.50 2.36
N ARG A 55 -7.90 9.37 2.97
CA ARG A 55 -6.67 9.24 3.74
C ARG A 55 -5.52 8.82 2.82
N TYR A 56 -4.39 9.52 2.90
CA TYR A 56 -3.23 9.24 2.08
C TYR A 56 -2.34 8.21 2.76
N LEU A 57 -2.17 7.06 2.13
CA LEU A 57 -1.42 5.95 2.72
C LEU A 57 -0.19 5.58 1.90
N PHE A 58 0.83 5.14 2.60
CA PHE A 58 2.03 4.54 2.04
C PHE A 58 2.08 3.09 2.54
N VAL A 59 2.09 2.15 1.61
CA VAL A 59 2.04 0.73 1.94
C VAL A 59 3.24 0.03 1.34
N VAL A 60 3.90 -0.81 2.13
CA VAL A 60 4.96 -1.67 1.63
C VAL A 60 4.45 -3.10 1.67
N LEU A 61 4.58 -3.79 0.56
CA LEU A 61 4.14 -5.17 0.45
C LEU A 61 5.14 -5.99 -0.34
N ALA A 62 5.09 -7.29 -0.19
CA ALA A 62 5.82 -8.22 -1.02
C ALA A 62 4.81 -9.08 -1.77
N ILE A 63 5.14 -9.43 -3.01
CA ILE A 63 4.28 -10.31 -3.79
C ILE A 63 4.76 -11.74 -3.60
N LYS A 64 3.85 -12.63 -3.26
CA LYS A 64 4.16 -14.05 -3.22
C LYS A 64 3.16 -14.80 -4.07
N ASN A 65 3.61 -15.93 -4.63
CA ASN A 65 2.80 -16.76 -5.52
C ASN A 65 2.22 -15.97 -6.68
N GLY A 66 2.85 -14.86 -7.04
CA GLY A 66 2.48 -14.06 -8.19
C GLY A 66 1.31 -13.11 -7.99
N ASP A 67 0.42 -13.37 -7.04
CA ASP A 67 -0.79 -12.56 -6.90
C ASP A 67 -1.26 -12.36 -5.46
N VAL A 68 -0.45 -12.73 -4.49
CA VAL A 68 -0.78 -12.53 -3.07
C VAL A 68 0.08 -11.40 -2.53
N ALA A 69 -0.55 -10.39 -1.95
CA ALA A 69 0.15 -9.27 -1.35
C ALA A 69 0.37 -9.55 0.13
N LYS A 70 1.62 -9.76 0.49
CA LYS A 70 2.01 -9.88 1.90
C LYS A 70 2.31 -8.50 2.41
N ILE A 71 1.48 -8.00 3.31
CA ILE A 71 1.62 -6.64 3.80
C ILE A 71 2.76 -6.59 4.80
N ILE A 72 3.73 -5.71 4.54
CA ILE A 72 4.89 -5.57 5.41
C ILE A 72 4.67 -4.41 6.37
N THR A 73 4.24 -3.27 5.86
CA THR A 73 3.91 -2.14 6.72
C THR A 73 2.99 -1.18 5.98
N ALA A 74 2.32 -0.34 6.75
CA ALA A 74 1.48 0.71 6.20
C ALA A 74 1.48 1.88 7.18
N ARG A 75 1.48 3.08 6.64
CA ARG A 75 1.44 4.30 7.46
C ARG A 75 0.87 5.43 6.62
N ASP A 76 0.57 6.54 7.28
CA ASP A 76 0.19 7.74 6.54
C ASP A 76 1.38 8.28 5.77
N MET A 77 1.10 8.88 4.62
CA MET A 77 2.14 9.57 3.87
C MET A 77 2.65 10.77 4.65
N THR A 78 3.95 11.04 4.53
CA THR A 78 4.50 12.30 4.99
C THR A 78 4.04 13.43 4.06
N LYS A 79 4.25 14.66 4.50
CA LYS A 79 3.89 15.81 3.67
C LYS A 79 4.62 15.77 2.32
N LYS A 80 5.90 15.42 2.34
CA LYS A 80 6.68 15.29 1.11
C LYS A 80 6.11 14.21 0.20
N GLU A 81 5.72 13.09 0.79
CA GLU A 81 5.16 12.00 0.01
C GLU A 81 3.83 12.38 -0.61
N ARG A 82 2.99 13.12 0.12
CA ARG A 82 1.73 13.59 -0.43
C ARG A 82 1.96 14.52 -1.61
N GLN A 83 2.95 15.40 -1.51
CA GLN A 83 3.28 16.31 -2.61
C GLN A 83 3.78 15.53 -3.82
N TYR A 84 4.64 14.54 -3.58
CA TYR A 84 5.18 13.70 -4.64
C TYR A 84 4.06 12.91 -5.33
N TYR A 85 3.19 12.32 -4.54
CA TYR A 85 2.05 11.56 -5.06
C TYR A 85 1.14 12.46 -5.90
N SER A 86 0.83 13.65 -5.39
CA SER A 86 -0.09 14.55 -6.08
C SER A 86 0.50 15.08 -7.39
N SER A 87 1.81 15.26 -7.44
CA SER A 87 2.45 15.78 -8.66
C SER A 87 2.58 14.74 -9.75
N ARG A 88 2.38 13.47 -9.43
CA ARG A 88 2.52 12.37 -10.38
C ARG A 88 1.20 11.87 -10.94
N ARG A 89 0.11 12.36 -10.42
CA ARG A 89 -1.20 11.89 -10.85
C ARG A 89 -1.71 12.62 -12.06
#